data_755368cc384de2ab0da333d433aeb0e0
#
_entry.id   755368cc384de2ab0da333d433aeb0e0
#
_cell.length_a   1.000
_cell.length_b   1.000
_cell.length_c   1.000
_cell.angle_alpha   90.00
_cell.angle_beta   90.00
_cell.angle_gamma   90.00
#
_symmetry.space_group_name_H-M   'P 1'
#
loop_
_entity.id
_entity.type
_entity.pdbx_description
1 polymer ?
#
loop_
_entity_poly.entity_id
_entity_poly.type
_entity_poly.pdbx_seq_one_letter_code
_entity_poly.pdbx_strand_id
1 'polypeptide(L)'
;KIKNVETGKTSKIVCDGLFVAIGHTPATALFKGSLEIDDKGYLITKEGVKTAISGVFAAGDVADPHYRQAITAAGDGCRAALEAERYIATK
;
A
#
# COMPACT_ATOMS: atom_id res chain seq x y z
N LYS A 1 -22.36 2.90 20.15
CA LYS A 1 -23.51 2.03 19.92
C LYS A 1 -23.11 0.98 18.89
N ILE A 2 -23.39 -0.29 19.21
CA ILE A 2 -23.15 -1.42 18.29
C ILE A 2 -24.49 -2.09 17.94
N LYS A 3 -24.55 -2.76 16.82
CA LYS A 3 -25.70 -3.54 16.37
C LYS A 3 -25.23 -4.96 16.06
N ASN A 4 -25.91 -5.95 16.67
CA ASN A 4 -25.72 -7.33 16.30
C ASN A 4 -26.33 -7.56 14.92
N VAL A 5 -25.57 -8.07 13.97
CA VAL A 5 -26.00 -8.21 12.56
C VAL A 5 -26.99 -9.35 12.36
N GLU A 6 -26.98 -10.36 13.23
CA GLU A 6 -27.89 -11.51 13.16
C GLU A 6 -29.25 -11.21 13.79
N THR A 7 -29.23 -10.59 14.97
CA THR A 7 -30.47 -10.35 15.74
C THR A 7 -31.06 -8.95 15.52
N GLY A 8 -30.28 -8.01 14.96
CA GLY A 8 -30.67 -6.61 14.81
C GLY A 8 -30.65 -5.81 16.12
N LYS A 9 -30.39 -6.46 17.27
CA LYS A 9 -30.39 -5.83 18.59
C LYS A 9 -29.25 -4.84 18.73
N THR A 10 -29.54 -3.67 19.29
CA THR A 10 -28.55 -2.64 19.54
C THR A 10 -28.18 -2.54 21.01
N SER A 11 -26.91 -2.23 21.29
CA SER A 11 -26.40 -2.00 22.63
C SER A 11 -25.35 -0.89 22.66
N LYS A 12 -24.97 -0.41 23.83
CA LYS A 12 -23.89 0.54 24.05
C LYS A 12 -22.75 -0.15 24.78
N ILE A 13 -21.53 0.10 24.34
CA ILE A 13 -20.30 -0.25 25.06
C ILE A 13 -19.66 1.06 25.48
N VAL A 14 -19.30 1.17 26.76
CA VAL A 14 -18.47 2.27 27.26
C VAL A 14 -17.02 1.91 27.02
N CYS A 15 -16.27 2.80 26.38
CA CYS A 15 -14.85 2.62 26.09
C CYS A 15 -14.18 3.99 25.95
N ASP A 16 -12.87 4.05 26.14
CA ASP A 16 -12.06 5.26 26.04
C ASP A 16 -11.66 5.57 24.58
N GLY A 17 -11.68 4.57 23.72
CA GLY A 17 -11.33 4.73 22.31
C GLY A 17 -11.87 3.60 21.44
N LEU A 18 -11.88 3.83 20.15
CA LEU A 18 -12.28 2.86 19.12
C LEU A 18 -11.26 2.86 18.00
N PHE A 19 -10.70 1.70 17.67
CA PHE A 19 -9.87 1.49 16.50
C PHE A 19 -10.65 0.74 15.44
N VAL A 20 -10.69 1.29 14.22
CA VAL A 20 -11.30 0.63 13.06
C VAL A 20 -10.18 -0.08 12.29
N ALA A 21 -10.28 -1.42 12.22
CA ALA A 21 -9.26 -2.29 11.59
C ALA A 21 -9.93 -3.20 10.55
N ILE A 22 -10.60 -2.61 9.57
CA ILE A 22 -11.38 -3.31 8.53
C ILE A 22 -10.65 -3.45 7.20
N GLY A 23 -9.36 -3.16 7.16
CA GLY A 23 -8.50 -3.22 5.98
C GLY A 23 -7.94 -1.87 5.58
N HIS A 24 -7.13 -1.90 4.52
CA HIS A 24 -6.46 -0.74 3.96
C HIS A 24 -6.77 -0.60 2.48
N THR A 25 -6.90 0.62 2.02
CA THR A 25 -6.93 0.96 0.60
C THR A 25 -5.68 1.77 0.28
N PRO A 26 -4.81 1.32 -0.63
CA PRO A 26 -3.62 2.06 -0.98
C PRO A 26 -3.97 3.39 -1.67
N ALA A 27 -3.19 4.44 -1.38
CA ALA A 27 -3.42 5.78 -1.94
C ALA A 27 -2.86 5.91 -3.37
N THR A 28 -3.35 5.10 -4.31
CA THR A 28 -2.84 4.97 -5.68
C THR A 28 -3.73 5.63 -6.74
N ALA A 29 -4.83 6.25 -6.34
CA ALA A 29 -5.78 6.84 -7.27
C ALA A 29 -5.16 7.85 -8.24
N LEU A 30 -4.13 8.58 -7.78
CA LEU A 30 -3.38 9.55 -8.59
C LEU A 30 -2.67 8.89 -9.79
N PHE A 31 -2.27 7.63 -9.67
CA PHE A 31 -1.50 6.91 -10.68
C PHE A 31 -2.38 6.09 -11.64
N LYS A 32 -3.70 6.11 -11.44
CA LYS A 32 -4.63 5.37 -12.27
C LYS A 32 -4.55 5.85 -13.75
N GLY A 33 -4.30 4.89 -14.62
CA GLY A 33 -4.11 5.16 -16.06
C GLY A 33 -2.67 5.52 -16.45
N SER A 34 -1.77 5.78 -15.48
CA SER A 34 -0.34 6.03 -15.74
C SER A 34 0.54 4.84 -15.36
N LEU A 35 0.23 4.18 -14.25
CA LEU A 35 0.93 2.99 -13.77
C LEU A 35 -0.01 1.79 -13.72
N GLU A 36 0.56 0.60 -13.77
CA GLU A 36 -0.16 -0.65 -13.58
C GLU A 36 -0.58 -0.78 -12.11
N ILE A 37 -1.87 -1.06 -11.88
CA ILE A 37 -2.48 -1.21 -10.56
C ILE A 37 -3.24 -2.54 -10.55
N ASP A 38 -3.11 -3.32 -9.49
CA ASP A 38 -3.81 -4.58 -9.32
C ASP A 38 -5.31 -4.37 -8.96
N ASP A 39 -6.06 -5.46 -8.88
CA ASP A 39 -7.48 -5.46 -8.55
C ASP A 39 -7.80 -4.97 -7.12
N LYS A 40 -6.79 -4.94 -6.24
CA LYS A 40 -6.88 -4.42 -4.87
C LYS A 40 -6.39 -2.98 -4.73
N GLY A 41 -5.88 -2.39 -5.81
CA GLY A 41 -5.43 -1.01 -5.87
C GLY A 41 -3.95 -0.81 -5.62
N TYR A 42 -3.13 -1.86 -5.48
CA TYR A 42 -1.68 -1.74 -5.28
C TYR A 42 -0.95 -1.54 -6.61
N LEU A 43 0.13 -0.75 -6.57
CA LEU A 43 1.01 -0.61 -7.73
C LEU A 43 1.73 -1.93 -8.03
N ILE A 44 1.72 -2.34 -9.29
CA ILE A 44 2.43 -3.53 -9.76
C ILE A 44 3.88 -3.17 -10.03
N THR A 45 4.80 -3.89 -9.38
CA THR A 45 6.24 -3.74 -9.58
C THR A 45 6.85 -5.00 -10.18
N LYS A 46 7.91 -4.82 -10.95
CA LYS A 46 8.75 -5.88 -11.52
C LYS A 46 10.15 -5.76 -10.93
N GLU A 47 10.85 -6.88 -10.78
CA GLU A 47 12.21 -6.91 -10.22
C GLU A 47 12.34 -6.15 -8.89
N GLY A 48 11.30 -6.25 -8.06
CA GLY A 48 11.23 -5.70 -6.72
C GLY A 48 10.56 -4.32 -6.64
N VAL A 49 11.09 -3.29 -7.29
CA VAL A 49 10.62 -1.90 -7.13
C VAL A 49 10.38 -1.15 -8.45
N LYS A 50 10.69 -1.77 -9.60
CA LYS A 50 10.54 -1.13 -10.91
C LYS A 50 9.08 -1.13 -11.35
N THR A 51 8.60 0.00 -11.85
CA THR A 51 7.27 0.09 -12.48
C THR A 51 7.35 -0.18 -13.99
N ALA A 52 6.21 -0.15 -14.67
CA ALA A 52 6.16 -0.25 -16.12
C ALA A 52 6.81 0.96 -16.82
N ILE A 53 7.00 2.07 -16.13
CA ILE A 53 7.63 3.28 -16.67
C ILE A 53 9.09 3.32 -16.26
N SER A 54 9.98 3.34 -17.23
CA SER A 54 11.43 3.44 -17.00
C SER A 54 11.79 4.72 -16.21
N GLY A 55 12.57 4.57 -15.15
CA GLY A 55 12.95 5.65 -14.24
C GLY A 55 11.91 5.98 -13.17
N VAL A 56 10.80 5.26 -13.13
CA VAL A 56 9.78 5.36 -12.05
C VAL A 56 9.81 4.10 -11.20
N PHE A 57 9.96 4.29 -9.91
CA PHE A 57 10.05 3.22 -8.93
C PHE A 57 8.94 3.35 -7.89
N ALA A 58 8.45 2.23 -7.37
CA ALA A 58 7.45 2.20 -6.32
C ALA A 58 7.96 1.35 -5.15
N ALA A 59 7.79 1.83 -3.92
CA ALA A 59 8.29 1.18 -2.72
C ALA A 59 7.34 1.36 -1.54
N GLY A 60 7.35 0.40 -0.63
CA GLY A 60 6.55 0.41 0.58
C GLY A 60 5.11 -0.03 0.37
N ASP A 61 4.24 0.35 1.29
CA ASP A 61 2.85 -0.11 1.38
C ASP A 61 2.06 0.05 0.08
N VAL A 62 2.38 1.05 -0.73
CA VAL A 62 1.71 1.33 -2.01
C VAL A 62 1.87 0.21 -3.04
N ALA A 63 2.90 -0.62 -2.90
CA ALA A 63 3.23 -1.76 -3.76
C ALA A 63 3.31 -3.09 -2.98
N ASP A 64 2.95 -3.09 -1.69
CA ASP A 64 2.99 -4.28 -0.82
C ASP A 64 1.60 -4.69 -0.35
N PRO A 65 0.90 -5.58 -1.07
CA PRO A 65 -0.40 -6.08 -0.63
C PRO A 65 -0.32 -7.11 0.51
N HIS A 66 0.87 -7.57 0.90
CA HIS A 66 1.05 -8.71 1.80
C HIS A 66 1.48 -8.32 3.22
N TYR A 67 2.55 -7.58 3.37
CA TYR A 67 3.19 -7.33 4.68
C TYR A 67 2.77 -6.00 5.27
N ARG A 68 2.97 -4.89 4.56
CA ARG A 68 2.63 -3.52 5.00
C ARG A 68 3.22 -3.22 6.37
N GLN A 69 4.50 -3.48 6.50
CA GLN A 69 5.28 -3.26 7.71
C GLN A 69 6.32 -2.17 7.49
N ALA A 70 6.63 -1.40 8.54
CA ALA A 70 7.62 -0.32 8.45
C ALA A 70 8.99 -0.82 7.98
N ILE A 71 9.41 -2.00 8.43
CA ILE A 71 10.71 -2.57 8.05
C ILE A 71 10.76 -3.02 6.58
N THR A 72 9.67 -3.60 6.05
CA THR A 72 9.60 -3.97 4.63
C THR A 72 9.55 -2.73 3.76
N ALA A 73 8.78 -1.70 4.15
CA ALA A 73 8.72 -0.42 3.46
C ALA A 73 10.09 0.28 3.42
N ALA A 74 10.84 0.25 4.52
CA ALA A 74 12.21 0.80 4.58
C ALA A 74 13.16 0.02 3.65
N GLY A 75 13.07 -1.31 3.62
CA GLY A 75 13.86 -2.15 2.73
C GLY A 75 13.57 -1.88 1.26
N ASP A 76 12.31 -1.73 0.90
CA ASP A 76 11.91 -1.38 -0.48
C ASP A 76 12.35 0.04 -0.85
N GLY A 77 12.28 0.99 0.09
CA GLY A 77 12.81 2.34 -0.11
C GLY A 77 14.31 2.34 -0.41
N CYS A 78 15.08 1.52 0.31
CA CYS A 78 16.51 1.31 0.01
C CYS A 78 16.73 0.75 -1.40
N ARG A 79 15.98 -0.29 -1.79
CA ARG A 79 16.05 -0.86 -3.14
C ARG A 79 15.73 0.17 -4.21
N ALA A 80 14.66 0.94 -4.02
CA ALA A 80 14.24 1.98 -4.97
C ALA A 80 15.31 3.06 -5.15
N ALA A 81 15.96 3.49 -4.06
CA ALA A 81 17.05 4.45 -4.11
C ALA A 81 18.25 3.92 -4.92
N LEU A 82 18.66 2.67 -4.66
CA LEU A 82 19.76 2.03 -5.40
C LEU A 82 19.43 1.83 -6.89
N GLU A 83 18.21 1.46 -7.22
CA GLU A 83 17.78 1.31 -8.62
C GLU A 83 17.69 2.69 -9.31
N ALA A 84 17.29 3.75 -8.61
CA ALA A 84 17.29 5.10 -9.15
C ALA A 84 18.72 5.60 -9.40
N GLU A 85 19.66 5.35 -8.49
CA GLU A 85 21.09 5.67 -8.67
C GLU A 85 21.65 4.97 -9.92
N ARG A 86 21.41 3.66 -10.07
CA ARG A 86 21.83 2.89 -11.24
C ARG A 86 21.23 3.44 -12.53
N TYR A 87 19.94 3.75 -12.51
CA TYR A 87 19.24 4.33 -13.66
C TYR A 87 19.85 5.66 -14.10
N ILE A 88 20.17 6.55 -13.16
CA ILE A 88 20.80 7.84 -13.46
C ILE A 88 22.22 7.64 -14.01
N ALA A 89 22.98 6.69 -13.44
CA ALA A 89 24.36 6.41 -13.87
C ALA A 89 24.45 5.87 -15.32
N THR A 90 23.36 5.32 -15.87
CA THR A 90 23.30 4.82 -17.26
C THR A 90 22.81 5.86 -18.27
N LYS A 91 22.51 7.05 -17.81
CA LYS A 91 22.09 8.18 -18.65
C LYS A 91 23.27 9.05 -19.02
#